data_8cbb77832317c6979ed182d831028232
#
_entry.id   8cbb77832317c6979ed182d831028232
#
_cell.length_a   1.000
_cell.length_b   1.000
_cell.length_c   1.000
_cell.angle_alpha   90.00
_cell.angle_beta   90.00
_cell.angle_gamma   90.00
#
_symmetry.space_group_name_H-M   'P 1'
#
loop_
_entity.id
_entity.type
_entity.pdbx_description
1 polymer ?
#
loop_
_entity_poly.entity_id
_entity_poly.type
_entity_poly.pdbx_seq_one_letter_code
_entity_poly.pdbx_strand_id
1 'polypeptide(L)'
;MEKDKNKEPYNPLPEYLMIGPSNIHGAGILAIEDIPGEVVIGISHVYDPNFQHNYIRTPLGGFINHSKSPNCELIEDENDDYKKVKTTKKIEQGEELTLEYSLYDICNYL
;
A
#
# COMPACT_ATOMS: atom_id res chain seq x y z
N MET A 1 -22.31 20.94 8.41
CA MET A 1 -22.73 19.77 8.78
C MET A 1 -21.79 19.12 9.67
N GLU A 2 -22.32 18.52 10.52
CA GLU A 2 -21.50 17.95 11.43
C GLU A 2 -20.99 16.69 10.94
N LYS A 3 -19.75 16.61 10.77
CA LYS A 3 -19.20 15.44 10.38
C LYS A 3 -19.16 14.54 11.51
N ASP A 4 -19.14 13.34 11.24
CA ASP A 4 -18.92 12.34 12.23
C ASP A 4 -17.51 12.51 12.73
N LYS A 5 -17.37 13.13 13.86
CA LYS A 5 -16.06 13.42 14.35
C LYS A 5 -15.31 12.26 14.85
N ASN A 6 -15.98 11.15 15.06
CA ASN A 6 -15.32 9.97 15.56
C ASN A 6 -14.80 9.07 14.49
N LYS A 7 -15.02 9.44 13.24
CA LYS A 7 -14.52 8.65 12.16
C LYS A 7 -13.47 9.39 11.43
N GLU A 8 -12.39 8.71 11.18
CA GLU A 8 -11.35 9.26 10.32
C GLU A 8 -11.78 9.10 8.90
N PRO A 9 -11.65 10.11 8.08
CA PRO A 9 -11.94 9.94 6.67
C PRO A 9 -10.93 8.97 6.08
N TYR A 10 -11.37 8.22 5.10
CA TYR A 10 -10.45 7.35 4.38
C TYR A 10 -9.42 8.23 3.67
N ASN A 11 -8.18 7.92 3.90
CA ASN A 11 -7.09 8.64 3.25
C ASN A 11 -6.36 7.66 2.35
N PRO A 12 -6.57 7.72 1.04
CA PRO A 12 -5.97 6.74 0.15
C PRO A 12 -4.45 6.79 0.15
N LEU A 13 -3.88 7.92 0.55
CA LEU A 13 -2.44 8.03 0.58
C LEU A 13 -2.06 8.94 1.73
N PRO A 14 -1.36 8.42 2.74
CA PRO A 14 -0.96 9.25 3.88
C PRO A 14 -0.14 10.46 3.45
N GLU A 15 -0.10 11.46 4.31
CA GLU A 15 0.56 12.70 3.97
C GLU A 15 2.06 12.55 3.75
N TYR A 16 2.66 11.51 4.31
CA TYR A 16 4.10 11.33 4.16
C TYR A 16 4.47 10.53 2.92
N LEU A 17 3.49 10.30 2.04
CA LEU A 17 3.73 9.60 0.78
C LEU A 17 3.27 10.44 -0.38
N MET A 18 3.83 10.16 -1.54
CA MET A 18 3.37 10.76 -2.78
C MET A 18 3.48 9.75 -3.90
N ILE A 19 2.71 9.96 -4.94
CA ILE A 19 2.86 9.20 -6.17
C ILE A 19 3.80 10.02 -7.05
N GLY A 20 4.86 9.40 -7.53
CA GLY A 20 5.82 10.10 -8.34
C GLY A 20 6.56 9.16 -9.25
N PRO A 21 7.55 9.68 -9.98
CA PRO A 21 8.26 8.83 -10.93
C PRO A 21 9.07 7.77 -10.20
N SER A 22 9.00 6.56 -10.71
CA SER A 22 9.66 5.41 -10.10
C SER A 22 10.91 5.07 -10.87
N ASN A 23 11.94 4.61 -10.16
CA ASN A 23 13.12 4.07 -10.80
C ASN A 23 12.91 2.64 -11.26
N ILE A 24 11.78 2.04 -10.87
CA ILE A 24 11.49 0.66 -11.22
C ILE A 24 10.59 0.61 -12.45
N HIS A 25 9.46 1.30 -12.39
CA HIS A 25 8.50 1.23 -13.48
C HIS A 25 7.50 2.36 -13.32
N GLY A 26 7.39 3.21 -14.32
CA GLY A 26 6.36 4.26 -14.37
C GLY A 26 6.27 5.09 -13.12
N ALA A 27 5.10 5.08 -12.51
CA ALA A 27 4.86 5.79 -11.26
C ALA A 27 4.98 4.83 -10.09
N GLY A 28 5.33 5.36 -8.94
CA GLY A 28 5.45 4.57 -7.73
C GLY A 28 5.05 5.37 -6.53
N ILE A 29 5.16 4.76 -5.36
CA ILE A 29 4.87 5.40 -4.09
C ILE A 29 6.20 5.82 -3.46
N LEU A 30 6.35 7.10 -3.20
CA LEU A 30 7.62 7.64 -2.68
C LEU A 30 7.40 8.23 -1.30
N ALA A 31 8.39 8.06 -0.44
CA ALA A 31 8.34 8.65 0.90
C ALA A 31 8.80 10.09 0.81
N ILE A 32 8.01 11.03 1.35
CA ILE A 32 8.43 12.42 1.37
C ILE A 32 9.04 12.80 2.70
N GLU A 33 9.08 11.87 3.61
CA GLU A 33 9.84 12.02 4.86
C GLU A 33 10.19 10.63 5.35
N ASP A 34 11.06 10.54 6.34
CA ASP A 34 11.48 9.24 6.84
C ASP A 34 10.31 8.52 7.49
N ILE A 35 10.23 7.22 7.27
CA ILE A 35 9.17 6.38 7.84
C ILE A 35 9.84 5.27 8.63
N PRO A 36 9.48 5.10 9.90
CA PRO A 36 10.08 4.01 10.70
C PRO A 36 9.67 2.65 10.16
N GLY A 37 10.40 1.63 10.58
CA GLY A 37 9.98 0.27 10.31
C GLY A 37 8.79 -0.12 11.15
N GLU A 38 8.10 -1.17 10.73
CA GLU A 38 6.97 -1.73 11.46
C GLU A 38 5.78 -0.77 11.58
N VAL A 39 5.59 0.07 10.58
CA VAL A 39 4.46 1.00 10.54
C VAL A 39 3.46 0.54 9.51
N VAL A 40 2.19 0.47 9.91
CA VAL A 40 1.12 0.15 8.97
C VAL A 40 0.81 1.42 8.19
N ILE A 41 1.05 1.35 6.88
CA ILE A 41 0.87 2.50 5.99
C ILE A 41 -0.60 2.72 5.69
N GLY A 42 -1.31 1.66 5.35
CA GLY A 42 -2.71 1.80 5.00
C GLY A 42 -3.20 0.60 4.22
N ILE A 43 -4.43 0.71 3.77
CA ILE A 43 -5.12 -0.36 3.05
C ILE A 43 -4.68 -0.34 1.60
N SER A 44 -4.27 -1.51 1.10
CA SER A 44 -3.88 -1.65 -0.29
C SER A 44 -4.93 -2.36 -1.12
N HIS A 45 -5.68 -3.26 -0.51
CA HIS A 45 -6.67 -4.07 -1.22
C HIS A 45 -7.90 -4.24 -0.34
N VAL A 46 -9.06 -4.22 -0.98
CA VAL A 46 -10.33 -4.44 -0.31
C VAL A 46 -10.98 -5.66 -0.97
N TYR A 47 -11.41 -6.60 -0.15
CA TYR A 47 -12.04 -7.81 -0.67
C TYR A 47 -13.40 -7.47 -1.28
N ASP A 48 -13.65 -7.96 -2.48
CA ASP A 48 -14.94 -7.82 -3.12
C ASP A 48 -15.11 -8.99 -4.10
N PRO A 49 -15.99 -9.94 -3.79
CA PRO A 49 -16.13 -11.14 -4.61
C PRO A 49 -16.69 -10.86 -6.00
N ASN A 50 -17.20 -9.66 -6.25
CA ASN A 50 -17.69 -9.33 -7.57
C ASN A 50 -16.59 -8.95 -8.54
N PHE A 51 -15.37 -8.79 -8.04
CA PHE A 51 -14.24 -8.44 -8.88
C PHE A 51 -13.43 -9.69 -9.20
N GLN A 52 -12.86 -9.71 -10.40
CA GLN A 52 -11.95 -10.76 -10.76
C GLN A 52 -10.86 -10.79 -9.72
N HIS A 53 -10.46 -11.94 -9.26
CA HIS A 53 -9.46 -12.14 -8.23
C HIS A 53 -9.89 -11.64 -6.85
N ASN A 54 -11.16 -11.22 -6.71
CA ASN A 54 -11.78 -10.94 -5.42
C ASN A 54 -11.25 -9.73 -4.67
N TYR A 55 -10.49 -8.85 -5.33
CA TYR A 55 -9.96 -7.68 -4.65
C TYR A 55 -10.00 -6.45 -5.51
N ILE A 56 -10.25 -5.32 -4.86
CA ILE A 56 -10.14 -4.01 -5.47
C ILE A 56 -8.88 -3.37 -4.90
N ARG A 57 -8.04 -2.81 -5.76
CA ARG A 57 -6.86 -2.10 -5.31
C ARG A 57 -7.20 -0.67 -4.96
N THR A 58 -6.65 -0.19 -3.83
CA THR A 58 -6.69 1.22 -3.52
C THR A 58 -5.56 1.91 -4.28
N PRO A 59 -5.48 3.24 -4.26
CA PRO A 59 -4.33 3.91 -4.87
C PRO A 59 -3.01 3.41 -4.32
N LEU A 60 -2.93 3.15 -3.02
CA LEU A 60 -1.71 2.61 -2.46
C LEU A 60 -1.37 1.26 -3.09
N GLY A 61 -2.34 0.37 -3.17
CA GLY A 61 -2.09 -0.95 -3.75
C GLY A 61 -1.86 -0.91 -5.24
N GLY A 62 -2.42 0.10 -5.91
CA GLY A 62 -2.32 0.19 -7.36
C GLY A 62 -1.01 0.78 -7.86
N PHE A 63 -0.34 1.59 -7.05
CA PHE A 63 0.88 2.24 -7.48
C PHE A 63 2.15 1.72 -6.85
N ILE A 64 2.05 0.80 -5.86
CA ILE A 64 3.24 0.28 -5.23
C ILE A 64 3.89 -0.75 -6.13
N ASN A 65 5.17 -0.61 -6.36
CA ASN A 65 5.90 -1.45 -7.30
C ASN A 65 6.54 -2.65 -6.63
N HIS A 66 6.91 -3.62 -7.45
CA HIS A 66 7.52 -4.86 -6.99
C HIS A 66 9.03 -4.71 -6.86
N SER A 67 9.59 -5.35 -5.86
CA SER A 67 11.04 -5.48 -5.71
C SER A 67 11.33 -6.82 -5.05
N LYS A 68 12.44 -7.42 -5.41
CA LYS A 68 12.86 -8.64 -4.73
C LYS A 68 13.53 -8.31 -3.41
N SER A 69 13.83 -7.06 -3.17
CA SER A 69 14.36 -6.59 -1.90
C SER A 69 13.42 -5.54 -1.35
N PRO A 70 12.21 -5.93 -0.97
CA PRO A 70 11.18 -4.95 -0.63
C PRO A 70 11.42 -4.33 0.73
N ASN A 71 10.82 -3.16 0.94
CA ASN A 71 10.86 -2.52 2.24
C ASN A 71 9.49 -2.51 2.92
N CYS A 72 8.52 -3.17 2.30
CA CYS A 72 7.18 -3.32 2.87
C CYS A 72 6.68 -4.74 2.68
N GLU A 73 5.66 -5.09 3.44
CA GLU A 73 5.00 -6.38 3.30
C GLU A 73 3.50 -6.16 3.37
N LEU A 74 2.75 -7.11 2.84
CA LEU A 74 1.30 -7.12 2.98
C LEU A 74 0.94 -7.88 4.24
N ILE A 75 0.01 -7.33 4.99
CA ILE A 75 -0.55 -8.04 6.13
C ILE A 75 -2.05 -8.12 5.94
N GLU A 76 -2.66 -9.13 6.53
CA GLU A 76 -4.08 -9.32 6.40
C GLU A 76 -4.78 -8.91 7.68
N ASP A 77 -5.95 -8.32 7.50
CA ASP A 77 -6.78 -7.98 8.63
C ASP A 77 -7.41 -9.26 9.14
N GLU A 78 -7.67 -9.33 10.44
CA GLU A 78 -8.31 -10.49 11.02
C GLU A 78 -9.65 -10.80 10.41
N ASN A 79 -10.33 -9.77 9.95
CA ASN A 79 -11.64 -9.98 9.35
C ASN A 79 -11.55 -10.28 7.88
N ASP A 80 -10.34 -10.26 7.33
CA ASP A 80 -10.08 -10.66 5.96
C ASP A 80 -10.71 -9.79 4.90
N ASP A 81 -11.20 -8.62 5.28
CA ASP A 81 -11.78 -7.74 4.29
C ASP A 81 -10.75 -6.86 3.63
N TYR A 82 -9.57 -6.74 4.21
CA TYR A 82 -8.56 -5.84 3.71
C TYR A 82 -7.19 -6.48 3.71
N LYS A 83 -6.34 -5.99 2.81
CA LYS A 83 -4.91 -6.21 2.96
C LYS A 83 -4.30 -4.85 3.19
N LYS A 84 -3.31 -4.80 4.05
CA LYS A 84 -2.65 -3.55 4.40
C LYS A 84 -1.16 -3.65 4.12
N VAL A 85 -0.54 -2.51 3.90
CA VAL A 85 0.90 -2.43 3.67
C VAL A 85 1.56 -1.99 4.97
N LYS A 86 2.62 -2.69 5.34
CA LYS A 86 3.36 -2.38 6.55
C LYS A 86 4.83 -2.31 6.19
N THR A 87 5.54 -1.31 6.71
CA THR A 87 6.97 -1.23 6.47
C THR A 87 7.70 -2.31 7.24
N THR A 88 8.75 -2.86 6.65
CA THR A 88 9.54 -3.90 7.33
C THR A 88 10.87 -3.35 7.82
N LYS A 89 11.21 -2.14 7.40
CA LYS A 89 12.44 -1.49 7.83
C LYS A 89 12.22 0.00 7.64
N LYS A 90 13.14 0.80 8.19
CA LYS A 90 13.06 2.24 8.00
C LYS A 90 13.15 2.57 6.52
N ILE A 91 12.32 3.51 6.10
CA ILE A 91 12.34 4.03 4.74
C ILE A 91 12.74 5.48 4.83
N GLU A 92 13.73 5.87 4.05
CA GLU A 92 14.23 7.23 4.12
C GLU A 92 13.54 8.11 3.10
N GLN A 93 13.50 9.39 3.42
CA GLN A 93 12.93 10.38 2.51
C GLN A 93 13.47 10.17 1.11
N GLY A 94 12.59 10.12 0.15
CA GLY A 94 12.96 9.93 -1.25
C GLY A 94 12.96 8.49 -1.70
N GLU A 95 12.90 7.54 -0.77
CA GLU A 95 12.89 6.14 -1.17
C GLU A 95 11.51 5.71 -1.64
N GLU A 96 11.50 4.76 -2.55
CA GLU A 96 10.26 4.21 -3.06
C GLU A 96 9.83 3.03 -2.19
N LEU A 97 8.53 2.95 -1.87
CA LEU A 97 7.98 1.81 -1.15
C LEU A 97 7.75 0.68 -2.13
N THR A 98 8.12 -0.53 -1.72
CA THR A 98 8.04 -1.68 -2.60
C THR A 98 7.53 -2.89 -1.85
N LEU A 99 6.91 -3.81 -2.60
CA LEU A 99 6.45 -5.09 -2.10
C LEU A 99 7.06 -6.18 -2.95
N GLU A 100 7.14 -7.37 -2.40
CA GLU A 100 7.49 -8.51 -3.24
C GLU A 100 6.19 -9.17 -3.66
N TYR A 101 5.91 -9.12 -4.94
CA TYR A 101 4.62 -9.59 -5.45
C TYR A 101 4.41 -11.08 -5.26
N SER A 102 5.47 -11.83 -5.04
CA SER A 102 5.29 -13.26 -4.81
C SER A 102 4.58 -13.52 -3.48
N LEU A 103 4.44 -12.51 -2.64
CA LEU A 103 3.73 -12.68 -1.38
C LEU A 103 2.23 -12.72 -1.59
N TYR A 104 1.75 -12.31 -2.74
CA TYR A 104 0.38 -12.55 -3.13
C TYR A 104 0.42 -12.81 -4.61
N ASP A 105 -0.50 -13.56 -5.07
CA ASP A 105 -0.44 -14.15 -6.39
C ASP A 105 -0.63 -13.10 -7.47
N ILE A 106 0.44 -12.37 -7.77
CA ILE A 106 0.37 -11.28 -8.72
C ILE A 106 -0.01 -11.78 -10.11
N CYS A 107 0.30 -13.03 -10.40
CA CYS A 107 -0.04 -13.57 -11.70
C CYS A 107 -1.52 -13.51 -11.96
N ASN A 108 -2.31 -13.52 -10.91
CA ASN A 108 -3.75 -13.44 -11.07
C ASN A 108 -4.21 -12.04 -11.39
N TYR A 109 -3.33 -11.07 -11.38
CA TYR A 109 -3.70 -9.69 -11.66
C TYR A 109 -3.24 -9.24 -13.03
N LEU A 110 -2.61 -10.11 -13.75
CA LEU A 110 -2.15 -9.82 -15.10
C LEU A 110 -3.10 -10.38 -16.15
#